data_b5d30695517f05f86d7366be5c63799a
#
_entry.id   b5d30695517f05f86d7366be5c63799a
#
_cell.length_a   1.000
_cell.length_b   1.000
_cell.length_c   1.000
_cell.angle_alpha   90.00
_cell.angle_beta   90.00
_cell.angle_gamma   90.00
#
_symmetry.space_group_name_H-M   'P 1'
#
loop_
_entity.id
_entity.type
_entity.pdbx_description
1 polymer ?
#
loop_
_entity_poly.entity_id
_entity_poly.type
_entity_poly.pdbx_seq_one_letter_code
_entity_poly.pdbx_strand_id
1 'polypeptide(L)'
;IKEVVEQGLKDKAIEKQESELVHGALNFDDIIIRSVMTPRPKMFTLRSKMMLFEALPEINKNGFSRIPVYSQNTDRIVGIVHVRDVLKRLESEDRMITLEQVMREPVFVSQEKRVSDLLKEMQGRRTHMAIVLDEFGGVEGRVTLEDLLEEIVGEIID
;
A
#
# COMPACT_ATOMS: atom_id res chain seq x y z
N ILE A 1 -27.30 -6.20 -4.45
CA ILE A 1 -25.98 -6.79 -4.73
C ILE A 1 -25.91 -8.23 -4.29
N LYS A 2 -26.39 -8.54 -3.08
CA LYS A 2 -26.42 -9.90 -2.59
C LYS A 2 -27.27 -10.80 -3.45
N GLU A 3 -28.41 -10.31 -3.87
CA GLU A 3 -29.34 -11.04 -4.73
C GLU A 3 -28.75 -11.27 -6.12
N VAL A 4 -28.02 -10.29 -6.63
CA VAL A 4 -27.33 -10.43 -7.93
C VAL A 4 -26.26 -11.50 -7.84
N VAL A 5 -25.51 -11.54 -6.75
CA VAL A 5 -24.50 -12.57 -6.51
C VAL A 5 -25.16 -13.95 -6.49
N GLU A 6 -26.22 -14.11 -5.72
CA GLU A 6 -26.92 -15.38 -5.60
C GLU A 6 -27.52 -15.88 -6.91
N GLN A 7 -28.11 -14.97 -7.70
CA GLN A 7 -28.70 -15.32 -8.99
C GLN A 7 -27.65 -15.60 -10.07
N GLY A 8 -26.52 -14.95 -10.01
CA GLY A 8 -25.45 -15.12 -10.97
C GLY A 8 -24.71 -16.43 -10.88
N LEU A 9 -24.91 -17.14 -9.79
CA LEU A 9 -24.15 -18.34 -9.50
C LEU A 9 -25.05 -19.59 -9.56
N LYS A 10 -24.68 -20.53 -10.40
CA LYS A 10 -25.41 -21.78 -10.55
C LYS A 10 -24.82 -22.88 -9.65
N ASP A 11 -23.58 -22.70 -9.24
CA ASP A 11 -22.87 -23.62 -8.36
C ASP A 11 -23.01 -23.11 -6.91
N LYS A 12 -23.59 -23.94 -6.03
CA LYS A 12 -23.82 -23.57 -4.65
C LYS A 12 -22.55 -23.24 -3.87
N ALA A 13 -21.44 -23.89 -4.22
CA ALA A 13 -20.16 -23.63 -3.54
C ALA A 13 -19.64 -22.23 -3.89
N ILE A 14 -19.73 -21.87 -5.16
CA ILE A 14 -19.32 -20.53 -5.63
C ILE A 14 -20.27 -19.48 -5.09
N GLU A 15 -21.56 -19.77 -5.09
CA GLU A 15 -22.58 -18.89 -4.55
C GLU A 15 -22.31 -18.54 -3.09
N LYS A 16 -21.99 -19.56 -2.28
CA LYS A 16 -21.67 -19.35 -0.88
C LYS A 16 -20.42 -18.50 -0.71
N GLN A 17 -19.38 -18.78 -1.48
CA GLN A 17 -18.12 -18.06 -1.44
C GLN A 17 -18.32 -16.58 -1.80
N GLU A 18 -19.09 -16.31 -2.85
CA GLU A 18 -19.37 -14.94 -3.28
C GLU A 18 -20.26 -14.19 -2.29
N SER A 19 -21.20 -14.91 -1.67
CA SER A 19 -22.04 -14.33 -0.63
C SER A 19 -21.20 -13.94 0.59
N GLU A 20 -20.23 -14.76 0.97
CA GLU A 20 -19.31 -14.46 2.06
C GLU A 20 -18.45 -13.24 1.73
N LEU A 21 -18.01 -13.09 0.48
CA LEU A 21 -17.29 -11.91 0.01
C LEU A 21 -18.11 -10.64 0.18
N VAL A 22 -19.37 -10.68 -0.21
CA VAL A 22 -20.26 -9.53 -0.09
C VAL A 22 -20.46 -9.17 1.38
N HIS A 23 -20.65 -10.16 2.24
CA HIS A 23 -20.81 -9.92 3.69
C HIS A 23 -19.52 -9.37 4.30
N GLY A 24 -18.37 -9.90 3.92
CA GLY A 24 -17.08 -9.38 4.36
C GLY A 24 -16.90 -7.92 3.95
N ALA A 25 -17.25 -7.59 2.71
CA ALA A 25 -17.15 -6.22 2.21
C ALA A 25 -18.09 -5.27 2.97
N LEU A 26 -19.25 -5.73 3.37
CA LEU A 26 -20.20 -4.91 4.16
C LEU A 26 -19.67 -4.63 5.57
N ASN A 27 -19.10 -5.64 6.22
CA ASN A 27 -18.50 -5.49 7.55
C ASN A 27 -17.25 -4.64 7.51
N PHE A 28 -16.58 -4.63 6.38
CA PHE A 28 -15.37 -3.90 6.09
C PHE A 28 -15.54 -2.38 6.18
N ASP A 29 -16.77 -1.89 6.01
CA ASP A 29 -17.05 -0.44 6.02
C ASP A 29 -16.76 0.22 7.37
N ASP A 30 -16.73 -0.52 8.45
CA ASP A 30 -16.49 0.02 9.78
C ASP A 30 -15.02 0.08 10.14
N ILE A 31 -14.14 -0.48 9.33
CA ILE A 31 -12.72 -0.54 9.62
C ILE A 31 -12.01 0.71 9.08
N ILE A 32 -11.20 1.35 9.92
CA ILE A 32 -10.40 2.50 9.51
C ILE A 32 -8.95 2.10 9.26
N ILE A 33 -8.24 2.90 8.50
CA ILE A 33 -6.88 2.61 8.05
C ILE A 33 -5.91 2.42 9.20
N ARG A 34 -6.07 3.18 10.29
CA ARG A 34 -5.20 3.06 11.46
C ARG A 34 -5.13 1.63 11.99
N SER A 35 -6.21 0.86 11.87
CA SER A 35 -6.29 -0.51 12.37
C SER A 35 -5.55 -1.52 11.50
N VAL A 36 -5.27 -1.20 10.24
CA VAL A 36 -4.70 -2.16 9.27
C VAL A 36 -3.33 -1.73 8.72
N MET A 37 -2.91 -0.50 8.97
CA MET A 37 -1.63 0.01 8.46
C MET A 37 -0.43 -0.64 9.14
N THR A 38 0.71 -0.58 8.47
CA THR A 38 2.00 -0.84 9.11
C THR A 38 2.42 0.45 9.81
N PRO A 39 2.60 0.46 11.14
CA PRO A 39 2.95 1.69 11.85
C PRO A 39 4.37 2.13 11.51
N ARG A 40 4.60 3.43 11.62
CA ARG A 40 5.87 4.05 11.23
C ARG A 40 7.13 3.34 11.76
N PRO A 41 7.22 2.95 13.04
CA PRO A 41 8.44 2.28 13.53
C PRO A 41 8.74 0.96 12.86
N LYS A 42 7.76 0.33 12.22
CA LYS A 42 7.92 -0.95 11.52
C LYS A 42 8.05 -0.80 10.01
N MET A 43 8.00 0.43 9.51
CA MET A 43 8.15 0.68 8.07
C MET A 43 9.59 0.50 7.64
N PHE A 44 9.78 -0.17 6.51
CA PHE A 44 11.07 -0.15 5.83
C PHE A 44 11.10 1.10 4.94
N THR A 45 12.03 2.00 5.21
CA THR A 45 12.17 3.26 4.50
C THR A 45 13.61 3.48 4.10
N LEU A 46 13.82 4.30 3.06
CA LEU A 46 15.17 4.66 2.61
C LEU A 46 15.27 6.18 2.49
N ARG A 47 16.48 6.71 2.61
CA ARG A 47 16.73 8.13 2.55
C ARG A 47 16.81 8.62 1.10
N SER A 48 16.22 9.78 0.83
CA SER A 48 16.09 10.31 -0.54
C SER A 48 17.44 10.58 -1.23
N LYS A 49 18.46 10.95 -0.47
CA LYS A 49 19.80 11.25 -1.03
C LYS A 49 20.67 10.00 -1.23
N MET A 50 20.18 8.86 -0.87
CA MET A 50 20.86 7.59 -1.06
C MET A 50 21.00 7.29 -2.55
N MET A 51 22.16 6.84 -2.96
CA MET A 51 22.39 6.46 -4.35
C MET A 51 21.77 5.09 -4.65
N LEU A 52 21.41 4.85 -5.91
CA LEU A 52 20.75 3.60 -6.28
C LEU A 52 21.60 2.37 -5.93
N PHE A 53 22.89 2.43 -6.16
CA PHE A 53 23.76 1.28 -5.87
C PHE A 53 23.87 1.01 -4.36
N GLU A 54 23.71 2.03 -3.52
CA GLU A 54 23.67 1.87 -2.06
C GLU A 54 22.34 1.28 -1.60
N ALA A 55 21.26 1.67 -2.27
CA ALA A 55 19.91 1.24 -1.91
C ALA A 55 19.64 -0.21 -2.31
N LEU A 56 20.22 -0.67 -3.41
CA LEU A 56 19.90 -1.99 -3.97
C LEU A 56 20.15 -3.15 -2.99
N PRO A 57 21.28 -3.22 -2.29
CA PRO A 57 21.49 -4.28 -1.30
C PRO A 57 20.44 -4.26 -0.18
N GLU A 58 20.03 -3.07 0.26
CA GLU A 58 19.01 -2.93 1.30
C GLU A 58 17.64 -3.39 0.79
N ILE A 59 17.32 -3.06 -0.45
CA ILE A 59 16.07 -3.49 -1.09
C ILE A 59 16.04 -5.02 -1.21
N ASN A 60 17.12 -5.61 -1.68
CA ASN A 60 17.22 -7.06 -1.84
C ASN A 60 17.10 -7.80 -0.51
N LYS A 61 17.68 -7.23 0.54
CA LYS A 61 17.66 -7.83 1.87
C LYS A 61 16.24 -7.86 2.44
N ASN A 62 15.44 -6.82 2.18
CA ASN A 62 14.11 -6.68 2.76
C ASN A 62 12.97 -7.18 1.87
N GLY A 63 13.21 -7.32 0.57
CA GLY A 63 12.27 -7.97 -0.35
C GLY A 63 11.01 -7.20 -0.70
N PHE A 64 10.95 -5.89 -0.44
CA PHE A 64 9.78 -5.07 -0.78
C PHE A 64 9.86 -4.55 -2.21
N SER A 65 8.71 -4.47 -2.88
CA SER A 65 8.62 -3.93 -4.24
C SER A 65 8.48 -2.42 -4.28
N ARG A 66 7.94 -1.84 -3.22
CA ARG A 66 7.71 -0.40 -3.09
C ARG A 66 8.21 0.05 -1.73
N ILE A 67 9.00 1.12 -1.71
CA ILE A 67 9.64 1.58 -0.50
C ILE A 67 9.39 3.07 -0.32
N PRO A 68 8.83 3.49 0.82
CA PRO A 68 8.72 4.91 1.14
C PRO A 68 10.10 5.54 1.33
N VAL A 69 10.26 6.75 0.82
CA VAL A 69 11.52 7.49 0.86
C VAL A 69 11.32 8.73 1.72
N TYR A 70 12.20 8.94 2.69
CA TYR A 70 12.15 10.09 3.57
C TYR A 70 13.27 11.09 3.25
N SER A 71 13.06 12.36 3.62
CA SER A 71 14.05 13.42 3.40
C SER A 71 15.01 13.54 4.56
N GLN A 72 14.57 14.08 5.68
CA GLN A 72 15.42 14.30 6.85
C GLN A 72 15.18 13.28 7.96
N ASN A 73 13.92 12.91 8.13
CA ASN A 73 13.53 11.88 9.10
C ASN A 73 12.25 11.19 8.60
N THR A 74 11.87 10.12 9.25
CA THR A 74 10.75 9.29 8.82
C THR A 74 9.37 9.91 9.02
N ASP A 75 9.30 11.08 9.68
CA ASP A 75 8.06 11.86 9.76
C ASP A 75 7.69 12.49 8.44
N ARG A 76 8.63 12.52 7.50
CA ARG A 76 8.47 13.27 6.25
C ARG A 76 8.80 12.39 5.06
N ILE A 77 7.79 11.68 4.59
CA ILE A 77 7.91 10.85 3.39
C ILE A 77 7.74 11.76 2.17
N VAL A 78 8.74 11.76 1.29
CA VAL A 78 8.75 12.62 0.11
C VAL A 78 8.49 11.87 -1.18
N GLY A 79 8.54 10.55 -1.16
CA GLY A 79 8.31 9.75 -2.36
C GLY A 79 8.16 8.29 -2.07
N ILE A 80 7.81 7.55 -3.11
CA ILE A 80 7.76 6.08 -3.11
C ILE A 80 8.65 5.61 -4.25
N VAL A 81 9.57 4.72 -3.94
CA VAL A 81 10.45 4.12 -4.94
C VAL A 81 9.92 2.73 -5.28
N HIS A 82 9.76 2.46 -6.58
CA HIS A 82 9.45 1.12 -7.08
C HIS A 82 10.76 0.46 -7.47
N VAL A 83 10.97 -0.76 -7.01
CA VAL A 83 12.19 -1.52 -7.32
C VAL A 83 12.42 -1.62 -8.83
N ARG A 84 11.33 -1.79 -9.58
CA ARG A 84 11.38 -1.85 -11.04
C ARG A 84 12.01 -0.59 -11.64
N ASP A 85 11.70 0.59 -11.10
CA ASP A 85 12.25 1.86 -11.57
C ASP A 85 13.74 1.96 -11.24
N VAL A 86 14.14 1.46 -10.06
CA VAL A 86 15.55 1.42 -9.67
C VAL A 86 16.34 0.55 -10.63
N LEU A 87 15.85 -0.66 -10.90
CA LEU A 87 16.52 -1.59 -11.82
C LEU A 87 16.65 -1.02 -13.22
N LYS A 88 15.61 -0.35 -13.69
CA LYS A 88 15.61 0.28 -15.02
C LYS A 88 16.64 1.39 -15.11
N ARG A 89 16.78 2.21 -14.06
CA ARG A 89 17.75 3.31 -14.07
C ARG A 89 19.17 2.83 -13.87
N LEU A 90 19.38 1.67 -13.27
CA LEU A 90 20.72 1.08 -13.14
C LEU A 90 21.32 0.66 -14.47
N GLU A 91 20.52 0.54 -15.52
CA GLU A 91 21.01 0.30 -16.87
C GLU A 91 21.74 1.53 -17.43
N SER A 92 21.50 2.70 -16.85
CA SER A 92 22.21 3.92 -17.19
C SER A 92 23.66 3.86 -16.69
N GLU A 93 24.57 4.52 -17.41
CA GLU A 93 25.98 4.61 -17.01
C GLU A 93 26.19 5.62 -15.87
N ASP A 94 25.19 6.45 -15.57
CA ASP A 94 25.29 7.43 -14.51
C ASP A 94 25.20 6.76 -13.14
N ARG A 95 26.29 6.80 -12.39
CA ARG A 95 26.38 6.18 -11.06
C ARG A 95 25.99 7.11 -9.92
N MET A 96 25.69 8.37 -10.24
CA MET A 96 25.36 9.38 -9.24
C MET A 96 23.86 9.57 -9.05
N ILE A 97 23.05 8.67 -9.60
CA ILE A 97 21.59 8.74 -9.49
C ILE A 97 21.17 8.40 -8.07
N THR A 98 20.36 9.28 -7.48
CA THR A 98 19.80 9.09 -6.14
C THR A 98 18.36 8.60 -6.20
N LEU A 99 17.83 8.11 -5.08
CA LEU A 99 16.44 7.70 -4.97
C LEU A 99 15.50 8.86 -5.28
N GLU A 100 15.87 10.07 -4.90
CA GLU A 100 15.09 11.27 -5.16
C GLU A 100 14.79 11.45 -6.64
N GLN A 101 15.71 11.04 -7.51
CA GLN A 101 15.57 11.19 -8.96
C GLN A 101 14.68 10.13 -9.61
N VAL A 102 14.42 9.02 -8.92
CA VAL A 102 13.59 7.94 -9.46
C VAL A 102 12.30 7.74 -8.70
N MET A 103 12.13 8.37 -7.56
CA MET A 103 10.92 8.20 -6.75
C MET A 103 9.71 8.84 -7.43
N ARG A 104 8.53 8.29 -7.10
CA ARG A 104 7.24 8.81 -7.55
C ARG A 104 6.58 9.55 -6.39
N GLU A 105 5.64 10.42 -6.71
CA GLU A 105 4.90 11.14 -5.68
C GLU A 105 4.09 10.17 -4.83
N PRO A 106 4.12 10.33 -3.49
CA PRO A 106 3.33 9.47 -2.62
C PRO A 106 1.87 9.89 -2.62
N VAL A 107 0.99 8.94 -2.36
CA VAL A 107 -0.41 9.23 -2.08
C VAL A 107 -0.54 9.28 -0.56
N PHE A 108 -1.12 10.34 -0.04
CA PHE A 108 -1.32 10.52 1.40
C PHE A 108 -2.80 10.31 1.74
N VAL A 109 -3.04 9.65 2.86
CA VAL A 109 -4.40 9.41 3.34
C VAL A 109 -4.45 9.63 4.85
N SER A 110 -5.63 10.02 5.35
CA SER A 110 -5.86 10.17 6.77
C SER A 110 -5.97 8.79 7.44
N GLN A 111 -5.44 8.68 8.65
CA GLN A 111 -5.54 7.44 9.43
C GLN A 111 -7.00 7.10 9.79
N GLU A 112 -7.88 8.09 9.78
CA GLU A 112 -9.29 7.92 10.10
C GLU A 112 -10.15 7.51 8.89
N LYS A 113 -9.56 7.46 7.71
CA LYS A 113 -10.28 7.07 6.49
C LYS A 113 -10.72 5.62 6.58
N ARG A 114 -11.87 5.31 6.02
CA ARG A 114 -12.36 3.92 5.97
C ARG A 114 -11.57 3.12 4.95
N VAL A 115 -11.29 1.88 5.31
CA VAL A 115 -10.57 0.96 4.43
C VAL A 115 -11.31 0.77 3.12
N SER A 116 -12.65 0.66 3.15
CA SER A 116 -13.46 0.51 1.95
C SER A 116 -13.30 1.68 0.98
N ASP A 117 -13.24 2.90 1.50
CA ASP A 117 -13.08 4.10 0.67
C ASP A 117 -11.69 4.14 0.04
N LEU A 118 -10.66 3.81 0.81
CA LEU A 118 -9.30 3.76 0.27
C LEU A 118 -9.15 2.68 -0.78
N LEU A 119 -9.77 1.53 -0.58
CA LEU A 119 -9.71 0.45 -1.56
C LEU A 119 -10.26 0.92 -2.91
N LYS A 120 -11.40 1.60 -2.91
CA LYS A 120 -11.98 2.15 -4.13
C LYS A 120 -11.06 3.15 -4.81
N GLU A 121 -10.45 4.03 -4.02
CA GLU A 121 -9.52 5.04 -4.55
C GLU A 121 -8.27 4.40 -5.15
N MET A 122 -7.71 3.39 -4.47
CA MET A 122 -6.53 2.70 -4.96
C MET A 122 -6.81 1.97 -6.27
N GLN A 123 -7.97 1.33 -6.37
CA GLN A 123 -8.36 0.65 -7.60
C GLN A 123 -8.55 1.64 -8.75
N GLY A 124 -9.17 2.79 -8.47
CA GLY A 124 -9.39 3.82 -9.48
C GLY A 124 -8.11 4.48 -9.97
N ARG A 125 -7.14 4.68 -9.09
CA ARG A 125 -5.86 5.32 -9.41
C ARG A 125 -4.75 4.35 -9.76
N ARG A 126 -5.00 3.05 -9.65
CA ARG A 126 -3.98 2.00 -9.82
C ARG A 126 -2.78 2.22 -8.89
N THR A 127 -3.05 2.70 -7.69
CA THR A 127 -2.04 2.92 -6.65
C THR A 127 -1.99 1.71 -5.73
N HIS A 128 -0.80 1.30 -5.35
CA HIS A 128 -0.60 0.11 -4.52
C HIS A 128 -0.16 0.41 -3.10
N MET A 129 0.24 1.64 -2.82
CA MET A 129 0.70 2.04 -1.49
C MET A 129 0.29 3.48 -1.19
N ALA A 130 -0.14 3.73 0.03
CA ALA A 130 -0.45 5.07 0.51
C ALA A 130 0.28 5.31 1.84
N ILE A 131 0.68 6.55 2.06
CA ILE A 131 1.30 6.99 3.32
C ILE A 131 0.20 7.54 4.20
N VAL A 132 0.15 7.05 5.43
CA VAL A 132 -0.91 7.38 6.38
C VAL A 132 -0.46 8.53 7.26
N LEU A 133 -1.28 9.57 7.34
CA LEU A 133 -1.00 10.77 8.10
C LEU A 133 -1.94 10.90 9.30
N ASP A 134 -1.43 11.51 10.36
CA ASP A 134 -2.23 11.91 11.50
C ASP A 134 -2.90 13.26 11.21
N GLU A 135 -3.63 13.79 12.18
CA GLU A 135 -4.35 15.05 12.08
C GLU A 135 -3.44 16.27 11.95
N PHE A 136 -2.16 16.13 12.26
CA PHE A 136 -1.16 17.20 12.17
C PHE A 136 -0.28 17.08 10.94
N GLY A 137 -0.55 16.10 10.09
CA GLY A 137 0.24 15.87 8.88
C GLY A 137 1.50 15.05 9.09
N GLY A 138 1.71 14.50 10.29
CA GLY A 138 2.83 13.60 10.56
C GLY A 138 2.56 12.20 10.05
N VAL A 139 3.61 11.50 9.66
CA VAL A 139 3.49 10.14 9.14
C VAL A 139 3.24 9.17 10.29
N GLU A 140 2.12 8.46 10.23
CA GLU A 140 1.76 7.43 11.19
C GLU A 140 2.10 6.03 10.71
N GLY A 141 2.10 5.80 9.40
CA GLY A 141 2.38 4.49 8.86
C GLY A 141 2.21 4.43 7.36
N ARG A 142 2.12 3.23 6.84
CA ARG A 142 1.81 2.98 5.44
C ARG A 142 0.75 1.90 5.32
N VAL A 143 0.04 1.91 4.21
CA VAL A 143 -0.93 0.87 3.89
C VAL A 143 -0.78 0.50 2.43
N THR A 144 -0.86 -0.79 2.13
CA THR A 144 -0.76 -1.29 0.76
C THR A 144 -2.10 -1.87 0.32
N LEU A 145 -2.28 -1.97 -0.99
CA LEU A 145 -3.46 -2.64 -1.54
C LEU A 145 -3.55 -4.07 -1.01
N GLU A 146 -2.42 -4.75 -0.89
CA GLU A 146 -2.36 -6.10 -0.34
C GLU A 146 -2.85 -6.16 1.10
N ASP A 147 -2.50 -5.15 1.93
CA ASP A 147 -2.99 -5.06 3.31
C ASP A 147 -4.51 -4.98 3.36
N LEU A 148 -5.10 -4.18 2.45
CA LEU A 148 -6.55 -4.02 2.40
C LEU A 148 -7.24 -5.30 1.96
N LEU A 149 -6.68 -5.97 0.95
CA LEU A 149 -7.24 -7.23 0.46
C LEU A 149 -7.13 -8.33 1.51
N GLU A 150 -6.03 -8.37 2.24
CA GLU A 150 -5.84 -9.32 3.33
C GLU A 150 -6.88 -9.14 4.42
N GLU A 151 -7.24 -7.89 4.73
CA GLU A 151 -8.27 -7.58 5.70
C GLU A 151 -9.64 -8.11 5.26
N ILE A 152 -9.98 -7.97 3.97
CA ILE A 152 -11.22 -8.52 3.43
C ILE A 152 -11.22 -10.04 3.55
N VAL A 153 -10.13 -10.69 3.18
CA VAL A 153 -10.01 -12.15 3.24
C VAL A 153 -10.10 -12.62 4.70
N GLY A 154 -9.47 -11.91 5.62
CA GLY A 154 -9.54 -12.21 7.04
C GLY A 154 -10.97 -12.17 7.59
N GLU A 155 -11.74 -11.15 7.20
CA GLU A 155 -13.15 -11.03 7.59
C GLU A 155 -13.99 -12.18 7.03
N ILE A 156 -13.67 -12.67 5.83
CA ILE A 156 -14.40 -13.77 5.22
C ILE A 156 -14.12 -15.08 5.91
N ILE A 157 -12.86 -15.32 6.27
CA ILE A 157 -12.42 -16.60 6.87
C ILE A 157 -12.81 -16.65 8.34
N ASP A 158 -12.75 -15.56 9.05
CA ASP A 158 -13.12 -15.49 10.46
C ASP A 158 -14.63 -15.41 10.64
#